data_e6c0b3dc12ffa010f483ba7229959ab5
#
_entry.id   e6c0b3dc12ffa010f483ba7229959ab5
#
_cell.length_a   1.000
_cell.length_b   1.000
_cell.length_c   1.000
_cell.angle_alpha   90.00
_cell.angle_beta   90.00
_cell.angle_gamma   90.00
#
_symmetry.space_group_name_H-M   'P 1'
#
loop_
_entity.id
_entity.type
_entity.pdbx_description
1 polymer ?
#
loop_
_entity_poly.entity_id
_entity_poly.type
_entity_poly.pdbx_seq_one_letter_code
_entity_poly.pdbx_strand_id
1 'polypeptide(L)'
;MKKILSIIMIIAILSTCIFVGKVEAATPLNSVTLDTTKETVHPGETVTLTINFGTDLGAYTFDIAYDNNLLEYVSAEGGTPSDNGTRVRVTFYDSTGGTAPRTNMSITFKAKEGIITSNPTDLSVTAEGLANADASVQYDDIGVPIVKNIVVEPIYQDYNIELTYTGDVIENVEKEMTLRISSALGKNYEHARIIAEATTPSGGQVTLKGTDEQQLEHDIIQSGWGDASGYEIGGQNVEKVLSLRGLFTKAGAYTIKIILIDRDSSDAEIVSKTFSITALPEQTTGNGSNNNGNIVGDTTENTTGEENLPMEEENTVQNEQTENLPQTLPKTGRNIFIPIVVVIIAITSIIAVMKRKNS
;
A
#
# COMPACT_ATOMS: atom_id res chain seq x y z
N MET A 1 -10.79 33.36 -74.49
CA MET A 1 -11.15 33.69 -73.11
C MET A 1 -11.34 32.45 -72.19
N LYS A 2 -12.10 31.43 -72.60
CA LYS A 2 -12.36 30.25 -71.73
C LYS A 2 -11.09 29.44 -71.32
N LYS A 3 -10.10 29.31 -72.25
CA LYS A 3 -8.83 28.60 -71.94
C LYS A 3 -7.92 29.36 -70.98
N ILE A 4 -7.94 30.70 -71.06
CA ILE A 4 -7.14 31.54 -70.12
C ILE A 4 -7.72 31.49 -68.69
N LEU A 5 -9.05 31.48 -68.55
CA LEU A 5 -9.72 31.39 -67.26
C LEU A 5 -9.44 30.03 -66.57
N SER A 6 -9.36 28.93 -67.34
CA SER A 6 -9.02 27.61 -66.85
C SER A 6 -7.56 27.52 -66.32
N ILE A 7 -6.62 28.18 -67.02
CA ILE A 7 -5.22 28.24 -66.64
C ILE A 7 -5.03 29.06 -65.32
N ILE A 8 -5.74 30.21 -65.24
CA ILE A 8 -5.70 31.06 -64.02
C ILE A 8 -6.28 30.29 -62.80
N MET A 9 -7.35 29.52 -63.02
CA MET A 9 -7.96 28.72 -61.95
C MET A 9 -7.06 27.58 -61.51
N ILE A 10 -6.32 26.91 -62.38
CA ILE A 10 -5.34 25.88 -62.07
C ILE A 10 -4.15 26.49 -61.30
N ILE A 11 -3.67 27.67 -61.68
CA ILE A 11 -2.59 28.39 -61.02
C ILE A 11 -3.06 28.82 -59.60
N ALA A 12 -4.30 29.28 -59.45
CA ALA A 12 -4.86 29.62 -58.12
C ALA A 12 -4.98 28.42 -57.20
N ILE A 13 -5.39 27.26 -57.75
CA ILE A 13 -5.47 26.00 -56.96
C ILE A 13 -4.07 25.49 -56.60
N LEU A 14 -3.10 25.55 -57.51
CA LEU A 14 -1.70 25.20 -57.21
C LEU A 14 -1.08 26.15 -56.17
N SER A 15 -1.38 27.44 -56.23
CA SER A 15 -0.83 28.40 -55.26
C SER A 15 -1.42 28.22 -53.83
N THR A 16 -2.67 27.77 -53.73
CA THR A 16 -3.25 27.40 -52.43
C THR A 16 -2.69 26.09 -51.85
N CYS A 17 -2.23 25.17 -52.72
CA CYS A 17 -1.55 23.95 -52.26
C CYS A 17 -0.09 24.17 -51.81
N ILE A 18 0.53 25.30 -52.18
CA ILE A 18 1.92 25.61 -51.76
C ILE A 18 1.96 26.23 -50.34
N PHE A 19 0.82 26.67 -49.79
CA PHE A 19 0.66 27.03 -48.40
C PHE A 19 0.27 25.84 -47.49
N VAL A 20 0.66 24.61 -47.85
CA VAL A 20 0.83 23.59 -46.85
C VAL A 20 2.02 24.07 -46.03
N GLY A 21 1.73 24.72 -44.90
CA GLY A 21 2.76 25.08 -43.93
C GLY A 21 3.67 23.89 -43.79
N LYS A 22 4.99 24.11 -43.78
CA LYS A 22 5.95 23.07 -43.43
C LYS A 22 5.39 22.38 -42.19
N VAL A 23 4.96 21.14 -42.33
CA VAL A 23 4.87 20.25 -41.20
C VAL A 23 6.32 20.02 -40.80
N GLU A 24 6.84 20.86 -39.94
CA GLU A 24 8.14 20.58 -39.31
C GLU A 24 7.95 19.24 -38.63
N ALA A 25 8.86 18.31 -38.90
CA ALA A 25 8.89 17.04 -38.19
C ALA A 25 8.92 17.36 -36.70
N ALA A 26 8.01 16.76 -35.94
CA ALA A 26 7.98 16.96 -34.48
C ALA A 26 9.35 16.59 -33.89
N THR A 27 9.80 17.38 -32.96
CA THR A 27 11.11 17.19 -32.32
C THR A 27 10.96 16.24 -31.16
N PRO A 28 11.80 15.20 -31.03
CA PRO A 28 11.70 14.33 -29.84
C PRO A 28 11.92 15.11 -28.56
N LEU A 29 11.07 14.89 -27.57
CA LEU A 29 11.26 15.43 -26.23
C LEU A 29 12.30 14.58 -25.50
N ASN A 30 13.55 15.06 -25.45
CA ASN A 30 14.73 14.23 -25.18
C ASN A 30 14.94 13.80 -23.71
N SER A 31 14.10 14.20 -22.75
CA SER A 31 14.40 13.91 -21.35
C SER A 31 13.23 14.08 -20.38
N VAL A 32 12.14 13.33 -20.61
CA VAL A 32 11.13 13.24 -19.53
C VAL A 32 11.61 12.26 -18.48
N THR A 33 11.68 12.71 -17.23
CA THR A 33 12.02 11.87 -16.08
C THR A 33 10.89 11.84 -15.08
N LEU A 34 10.75 10.72 -14.38
CA LEU A 34 9.74 10.48 -13.36
C LEU A 34 10.42 10.30 -12.01
N ASP A 35 10.08 11.18 -11.05
CA ASP A 35 10.54 11.09 -9.67
C ASP A 35 9.35 10.91 -8.73
N THR A 36 9.56 10.18 -7.64
CA THR A 36 8.55 10.03 -6.58
C THR A 36 9.10 10.43 -5.23
N THR A 37 8.25 11.00 -4.38
CA THR A 37 8.64 11.37 -3.00
C THR A 37 9.02 10.16 -2.15
N LYS A 38 8.48 8.98 -2.50
CA LYS A 38 8.74 7.70 -1.83
C LYS A 38 8.70 6.58 -2.86
N GLU A 39 9.51 5.55 -2.69
CA GLU A 39 9.41 4.30 -3.47
C GLU A 39 8.52 3.26 -2.78
N THR A 40 8.41 3.36 -1.45
CA THR A 40 7.47 2.58 -0.65
C THR A 40 6.49 3.52 0.05
N VAL A 41 5.20 3.21 0.01
CA VAL A 41 4.12 3.97 0.63
C VAL A 41 3.21 3.03 1.42
N HIS A 42 2.83 3.43 2.63
CA HIS A 42 1.93 2.65 3.48
C HIS A 42 0.47 3.09 3.33
N PRO A 43 -0.50 2.22 3.66
CA PRO A 43 -1.93 2.56 3.65
C PRO A 43 -2.21 3.88 4.37
N GLY A 44 -2.99 4.74 3.72
CA GLY A 44 -3.29 6.10 4.22
C GLY A 44 -2.24 7.16 3.94
N GLU A 45 -1.02 6.80 3.55
CA GLU A 45 0.03 7.76 3.18
C GLU A 45 -0.10 8.23 1.73
N THR A 46 0.53 9.37 1.45
CA THR A 46 0.58 9.93 0.10
C THR A 46 1.95 9.75 -0.56
N VAL A 47 1.92 9.60 -1.87
CA VAL A 47 3.08 9.63 -2.76
C VAL A 47 2.83 10.65 -3.86
N THR A 48 3.82 11.49 -4.14
CA THR A 48 3.76 12.46 -5.24
C THR A 48 4.69 12.04 -6.36
N LEU A 49 4.14 11.86 -7.55
CA LEU A 49 4.87 11.66 -8.80
C LEU A 49 5.15 13.06 -9.39
N THR A 50 6.41 13.37 -9.61
CA THR A 50 6.86 14.55 -10.36
C THR A 50 7.32 14.13 -11.74
N ILE A 51 6.77 14.76 -12.77
CA ILE A 51 7.14 14.57 -14.18
C ILE A 51 7.95 15.79 -14.59
N ASN A 52 9.25 15.61 -14.81
CA ASN A 52 10.15 16.67 -15.28
C ASN A 52 10.27 16.59 -16.78
N PHE A 53 10.07 17.72 -17.47
CA PHE A 53 9.98 17.74 -18.94
C PHE A 53 11.35 17.89 -19.63
N GLY A 54 12.37 18.31 -18.89
CA GLY A 54 13.69 18.61 -19.46
C GLY A 54 13.74 19.88 -20.35
N THR A 55 12.61 20.54 -20.54
CA THR A 55 12.45 21.80 -21.27
C THR A 55 11.20 22.54 -20.80
N ASP A 56 11.05 23.78 -21.24
CA ASP A 56 9.86 24.59 -20.97
C ASP A 56 8.73 24.22 -21.91
N LEU A 57 7.60 23.77 -21.37
CA LEU A 57 6.38 23.48 -22.13
C LEU A 57 5.32 24.55 -21.88
N GLY A 58 4.72 25.05 -22.98
CA GLY A 58 3.56 25.94 -22.96
C GLY A 58 2.24 25.23 -23.20
N ALA A 59 2.28 23.99 -23.71
CA ALA A 59 1.11 23.13 -23.86
C ALA A 59 1.48 21.66 -23.68
N TYR A 60 0.59 20.91 -23.01
CA TYR A 60 0.69 19.46 -22.86
C TYR A 60 -0.61 18.82 -22.38
N THR A 61 -0.74 17.54 -22.67
CA THR A 61 -1.71 16.65 -22.05
C THR A 61 -0.97 15.41 -21.62
N PHE A 62 -0.85 15.17 -20.31
CA PHE A 62 -0.30 13.95 -19.75
C PHE A 62 -1.43 13.04 -19.28
N ASP A 63 -1.31 11.75 -19.57
CA ASP A 63 -2.16 10.69 -19.05
C ASP A 63 -1.33 9.80 -18.12
N ILE A 64 -1.76 9.67 -16.88
CA ILE A 64 -1.10 8.88 -15.85
C ILE A 64 -2.03 7.74 -15.43
N ALA A 65 -1.70 6.52 -15.87
CA ALA A 65 -2.43 5.32 -15.46
C ALA A 65 -1.88 4.82 -14.12
N TYR A 66 -2.78 4.34 -13.26
CA TYR A 66 -2.48 3.83 -11.92
C TYR A 66 -3.43 2.68 -11.56
N ASP A 67 -3.00 1.83 -10.60
CA ASP A 67 -3.86 0.79 -10.04
C ASP A 67 -4.79 1.37 -8.97
N ASN A 68 -6.06 1.45 -9.30
CA ASN A 68 -7.07 1.99 -8.40
C ASN A 68 -7.51 1.01 -7.28
N ASN A 69 -7.01 -0.22 -7.26
CA ASN A 69 -7.17 -1.09 -6.09
C ASN A 69 -6.21 -0.70 -4.97
N LEU A 70 -5.06 -0.13 -5.32
CA LEU A 70 -3.97 0.20 -4.40
C LEU A 70 -3.88 1.70 -4.10
N LEU A 71 -4.21 2.56 -5.07
CA LEU A 71 -4.06 4.00 -4.99
C LEU A 71 -5.37 4.72 -5.27
N GLU A 72 -5.52 5.92 -4.71
CA GLU A 72 -6.56 6.88 -5.07
C GLU A 72 -5.91 8.21 -5.47
N TYR A 73 -6.46 8.86 -6.48
CA TYR A 73 -6.03 10.20 -6.89
C TYR A 73 -6.42 11.23 -5.83
N VAL A 74 -5.51 12.15 -5.51
CA VAL A 74 -5.75 13.23 -4.54
C VAL A 74 -5.75 14.59 -5.23
N SER A 75 -4.66 14.93 -5.93
CA SER A 75 -4.50 16.24 -6.55
C SER A 75 -3.44 16.23 -7.66
N ALA A 76 -3.47 17.24 -8.52
CA ALA A 76 -2.40 17.52 -9.47
C ALA A 76 -2.06 19.01 -9.48
N GLU A 77 -0.80 19.32 -9.71
CA GLU A 77 -0.29 20.66 -9.91
C GLU A 77 0.34 20.76 -11.30
N GLY A 78 0.25 21.94 -11.91
CA GLY A 78 0.83 22.20 -13.22
C GLY A 78 -0.16 22.12 -14.37
N GLY A 79 -1.44 21.86 -14.13
CA GLY A 79 -2.48 21.82 -15.16
C GLY A 79 -3.87 21.59 -14.60
N THR A 80 -4.84 21.37 -15.48
CA THR A 80 -6.22 21.02 -15.12
C THR A 80 -6.38 19.51 -15.13
N PRO A 81 -6.61 18.86 -13.96
CA PRO A 81 -6.75 17.42 -13.88
C PRO A 81 -8.17 16.95 -14.25
N SER A 82 -8.26 15.70 -14.72
CA SER A 82 -9.50 14.95 -14.90
C SER A 82 -9.20 13.49 -14.58
N ASP A 83 -9.79 12.96 -13.52
CA ASP A 83 -9.65 11.56 -13.10
C ASP A 83 -10.87 10.73 -13.54
N ASN A 84 -10.63 9.52 -14.04
CA ASN A 84 -11.67 8.55 -14.38
C ASN A 84 -11.64 7.29 -13.50
N GLY A 85 -10.85 7.30 -12.44
CA GLY A 85 -10.69 6.22 -11.47
C GLY A 85 -9.59 5.19 -11.80
N THR A 86 -8.98 5.24 -12.99
CA THR A 86 -7.83 4.39 -13.37
C THR A 86 -6.74 5.18 -14.08
N ARG A 87 -7.05 6.40 -14.44
CA ARG A 87 -6.17 7.30 -15.17
C ARG A 87 -6.49 8.74 -14.81
N VAL A 88 -5.46 9.50 -14.48
CA VAL A 88 -5.53 10.95 -14.35
C VAL A 88 -5.00 11.58 -15.63
N ARG A 89 -5.83 12.40 -16.28
CA ARG A 89 -5.44 13.26 -17.41
C ARG A 89 -5.16 14.65 -16.88
N VAL A 90 -4.00 15.22 -17.16
CA VAL A 90 -3.66 16.60 -16.81
C VAL A 90 -3.34 17.38 -18.06
N THR A 91 -4.14 18.42 -18.31
CA THR A 91 -3.98 19.29 -19.48
C THR A 91 -3.56 20.69 -19.07
N PHE A 92 -2.57 21.24 -19.75
CA PHE A 92 -2.10 22.59 -19.56
C PHE A 92 -2.00 23.31 -20.91
N TYR A 93 -2.33 24.57 -20.90
CA TYR A 93 -2.12 25.50 -22.02
C TYR A 93 -1.79 26.89 -21.46
N ASP A 94 -0.64 27.43 -21.87
CA ASP A 94 -0.24 28.80 -21.53
C ASP A 94 -1.00 29.79 -22.43
N SER A 95 -2.08 30.37 -21.89
CA SER A 95 -2.88 31.38 -22.59
C SER A 95 -2.23 32.76 -22.64
N THR A 96 -1.06 32.93 -21.98
CA THR A 96 -0.39 34.25 -21.87
C THR A 96 0.63 34.49 -22.97
N GLY A 97 0.74 33.59 -23.94
CA GLY A 97 1.63 33.74 -25.10
C GLY A 97 3.10 33.45 -24.76
N GLY A 98 3.38 32.50 -23.90
CA GLY A 98 4.73 32.02 -23.61
C GLY A 98 5.38 32.65 -22.38
N THR A 99 4.62 33.31 -21.51
CA THR A 99 5.17 33.97 -20.30
C THR A 99 5.08 33.11 -19.04
N ALA A 100 4.35 31.98 -19.08
CA ALA A 100 4.20 31.08 -17.95
C ALA A 100 4.40 29.59 -18.31
N PRO A 101 5.52 29.23 -18.97
CA PRO A 101 5.79 27.84 -19.31
C PRO A 101 6.03 27.01 -18.04
N ARG A 102 5.90 25.69 -18.20
CA ARG A 102 6.16 24.74 -17.13
C ARG A 102 7.35 23.85 -17.46
N THR A 103 8.19 23.58 -16.47
CA THR A 103 9.32 22.65 -16.56
C THR A 103 8.98 21.28 -15.97
N ASN A 104 7.92 21.22 -15.17
CA ASN A 104 7.42 20.02 -14.52
C ASN A 104 5.93 20.13 -14.21
N MET A 105 5.36 19.00 -13.83
CA MET A 105 4.06 18.88 -13.18
C MET A 105 4.14 17.82 -12.08
N SER A 106 3.21 17.82 -11.14
CA SER A 106 3.14 16.80 -10.11
C SER A 106 1.73 16.28 -9.90
N ILE A 107 1.64 15.02 -9.49
CA ILE A 107 0.39 14.34 -9.16
C ILE A 107 0.57 13.61 -7.85
N THR A 108 -0.39 13.79 -6.94
CA THR A 108 -0.39 13.13 -5.63
C THR A 108 -1.44 12.03 -5.62
N PHE A 109 -1.01 10.84 -5.23
CA PHE A 109 -1.85 9.69 -4.93
C PHE A 109 -1.79 9.38 -3.44
N LYS A 110 -2.84 8.76 -2.91
CA LYS A 110 -2.89 8.19 -1.56
C LYS A 110 -3.02 6.68 -1.66
N ALA A 111 -2.21 5.95 -0.89
CA ALA A 111 -2.38 4.50 -0.76
C ALA A 111 -3.68 4.20 0.00
N LYS A 112 -4.47 3.28 -0.54
CA LYS A 112 -5.74 2.88 0.06
C LYS A 112 -5.55 2.16 1.37
N GLU A 113 -6.53 2.31 2.25
CA GLU A 113 -6.61 1.56 3.50
C GLU A 113 -6.90 0.07 3.25
N GLY A 114 -6.58 -0.77 4.22
CA GLY A 114 -6.91 -2.19 4.17
C GLY A 114 -6.00 -3.05 3.29
N ILE A 115 -4.88 -2.53 2.81
CA ILE A 115 -3.85 -3.31 2.13
C ILE A 115 -3.13 -4.17 3.18
N ILE A 116 -3.16 -5.49 2.99
CA ILE A 116 -2.63 -6.49 3.93
C ILE A 116 -1.42 -7.25 3.39
N THR A 117 -1.07 -7.04 2.11
CA THR A 117 0.10 -7.64 1.45
C THR A 117 0.90 -6.55 0.76
N SER A 118 2.20 -6.78 0.60
CA SER A 118 3.06 -5.89 -0.18
C SER A 118 2.74 -6.05 -1.67
N ASN A 119 2.42 -4.94 -2.34
CA ASN A 119 2.01 -4.92 -3.74
C ASN A 119 2.84 -3.90 -4.53
N PRO A 120 3.70 -4.34 -5.45
CA PRO A 120 4.31 -3.45 -6.41
C PRO A 120 3.23 -2.92 -7.38
N THR A 121 3.33 -1.67 -7.75
CA THR A 121 2.43 -1.03 -8.73
C THR A 121 3.17 0.00 -9.56
N ASP A 122 2.66 0.21 -10.76
CA ASP A 122 3.25 1.10 -11.76
C ASP A 122 2.43 2.38 -11.90
N LEU A 123 3.13 3.51 -11.95
CA LEU A 123 2.62 4.77 -12.45
C LEU A 123 3.10 4.93 -13.90
N SER A 124 2.20 4.73 -14.87
CA SER A 124 2.52 4.72 -16.29
C SER A 124 2.11 6.02 -16.93
N VAL A 125 3.06 6.73 -17.54
CA VAL A 125 2.89 8.08 -18.07
C VAL A 125 2.99 8.06 -19.59
N THR A 126 1.98 8.61 -20.27
CA THR A 126 1.99 8.97 -21.71
C THR A 126 1.67 10.44 -21.85
N ALA A 127 1.98 11.03 -23.02
CA ALA A 127 1.68 12.43 -23.26
C ALA A 127 1.38 12.69 -24.72
N GLU A 128 0.56 13.72 -24.98
CA GLU A 128 0.17 14.19 -26.30
C GLU A 128 0.09 15.73 -26.35
N GLY A 129 0.20 16.29 -27.56
CA GLY A 129 0.03 17.72 -27.79
C GLY A 129 1.10 18.59 -27.13
N LEU A 130 2.33 18.11 -27.10
CA LEU A 130 3.46 18.78 -26.47
C LEU A 130 3.97 19.93 -27.33
N ALA A 131 4.07 21.14 -26.77
CA ALA A 131 4.63 22.30 -27.44
C ALA A 131 5.41 23.20 -26.46
N ASN A 132 6.42 23.91 -26.98
CA ASN A 132 7.12 24.92 -26.20
C ASN A 132 6.22 26.13 -25.87
N ALA A 133 6.76 27.09 -25.12
CA ALA A 133 6.01 28.20 -24.56
C ALA A 133 5.27 29.06 -25.59
N ASP A 134 5.88 29.36 -26.73
CA ASP A 134 5.32 30.18 -27.80
C ASP A 134 4.66 29.36 -28.95
N ALA A 135 4.56 28.04 -28.75
CA ALA A 135 4.02 27.08 -29.72
C ALA A 135 4.77 27.05 -31.08
N SER A 136 5.98 27.59 -31.17
CA SER A 136 6.81 27.55 -32.35
C SER A 136 7.44 26.19 -32.61
N VAL A 137 7.60 25.36 -31.55
CA VAL A 137 8.11 24.01 -31.64
C VAL A 137 7.06 23.05 -31.07
N GLN A 138 6.71 22.03 -31.88
CA GLN A 138 5.91 20.89 -31.42
C GLN A 138 6.84 19.70 -31.18
N TYR A 139 6.60 18.98 -30.09
CA TYR A 139 7.34 17.79 -29.75
C TYR A 139 6.53 16.54 -30.08
N ASP A 140 7.23 15.41 -30.27
CA ASP A 140 6.59 14.12 -30.48
C ASP A 140 5.79 13.70 -29.23
N ASP A 141 4.67 13.05 -29.48
CA ASP A 141 3.88 12.44 -28.41
C ASP A 141 4.65 11.29 -27.73
N ILE A 142 4.47 11.13 -26.42
CA ILE A 142 5.00 10.02 -25.68
C ILE A 142 3.98 8.86 -25.75
N GLY A 143 4.06 8.11 -26.84
CA GLY A 143 3.14 6.98 -27.07
C GLY A 143 3.54 5.69 -26.34
N VAL A 144 4.83 5.52 -26.05
CA VAL A 144 5.33 4.40 -25.23
C VAL A 144 5.38 4.88 -23.78
N PRO A 145 4.67 4.22 -22.85
CA PRO A 145 4.62 4.67 -21.47
C PRO A 145 6.00 4.71 -20.80
N ILE A 146 6.28 5.81 -20.11
CA ILE A 146 7.36 5.89 -19.16
C ILE A 146 6.80 5.41 -17.81
N VAL A 147 7.50 4.49 -17.14
CA VAL A 147 6.98 3.83 -15.95
C VAL A 147 7.83 4.17 -14.73
N LYS A 148 7.18 4.51 -13.63
CA LYS A 148 7.77 4.59 -12.29
C LYS A 148 7.13 3.54 -11.40
N ASN A 149 7.94 2.61 -10.90
CA ASN A 149 7.49 1.61 -9.94
C ASN A 149 7.48 2.18 -8.53
N ILE A 150 6.45 1.85 -7.78
CA ILE A 150 6.35 2.06 -6.34
C ILE A 150 5.80 0.80 -5.68
N VAL A 151 5.97 0.66 -4.37
CA VAL A 151 5.43 -0.45 -3.59
C VAL A 151 4.44 0.08 -2.57
N VAL A 152 3.21 -0.44 -2.57
CA VAL A 152 2.28 -0.23 -1.47
C VAL A 152 2.50 -1.36 -0.47
N GLU A 153 3.02 -1.03 0.71
CA GLU A 153 3.39 -1.99 1.74
C GLU A 153 2.54 -1.81 2.99
N PRO A 154 1.93 -2.87 3.54
CA PRO A 154 1.15 -2.76 4.77
C PRO A 154 2.03 -2.39 5.97
N ILE A 155 1.42 -1.80 6.99
CA ILE A 155 2.09 -1.60 8.28
C ILE A 155 1.86 -2.85 9.10
N TYR A 156 2.89 -3.69 9.17
CA TYR A 156 2.85 -4.88 10.00
C TYR A 156 2.88 -4.52 11.48
N GLN A 157 2.20 -5.33 12.29
CA GLN A 157 2.21 -5.23 13.75
C GLN A 157 3.08 -6.33 14.33
N ASP A 158 3.74 -6.03 15.44
CA ASP A 158 4.56 -6.98 16.15
C ASP A 158 3.73 -8.17 16.64
N TYR A 159 4.37 -9.32 16.70
CA TYR A 159 3.80 -10.49 17.33
C TYR A 159 3.79 -10.31 18.85
N ASN A 160 2.69 -10.71 19.49
CA ASN A 160 2.57 -10.78 20.94
C ASN A 160 2.69 -12.24 21.39
N ILE A 161 3.42 -12.47 22.46
CA ILE A 161 3.57 -13.79 23.10
C ILE A 161 2.88 -13.75 24.47
N GLU A 162 2.02 -14.74 24.74
CA GLU A 162 1.35 -14.91 26.01
C GLU A 162 1.55 -16.34 26.51
N LEU A 163 1.93 -16.49 27.78
CA LEU A 163 2.00 -17.78 28.46
C LEU A 163 1.03 -17.74 29.65
N THR A 164 0.05 -18.63 29.65
CA THR A 164 -0.99 -18.67 30.70
C THR A 164 -1.10 -20.07 31.29
N TYR A 165 -1.46 -20.13 32.56
CA TYR A 165 -1.78 -21.36 33.30
C TYR A 165 -2.70 -21.03 34.46
N THR A 166 -3.41 -22.04 35.01
CA THR A 166 -4.34 -21.88 36.11
C THR A 166 -3.83 -22.60 37.36
N GLY A 167 -3.96 -21.98 38.56
CA GLY A 167 -3.53 -22.51 39.83
C GLY A 167 -2.01 -22.57 39.99
N ASP A 168 -1.56 -23.11 41.11
CA ASP A 168 -0.14 -23.13 41.49
C ASP A 168 0.70 -24.05 40.61
N VAL A 169 1.96 -23.69 40.41
CA VAL A 169 3.01 -24.56 39.87
C VAL A 169 3.69 -25.21 41.09
N ILE A 170 3.76 -26.55 41.13
CA ILE A 170 4.32 -27.33 42.21
C ILE A 170 5.55 -28.09 41.69
N GLU A 171 6.62 -28.13 42.48
CA GLU A 171 7.83 -28.87 42.10
C GLU A 171 7.53 -30.35 41.84
N ASN A 172 8.18 -30.92 40.82
CA ASN A 172 8.03 -32.31 40.34
C ASN A 172 6.60 -32.72 39.90
N VAL A 173 5.69 -31.75 39.72
CA VAL A 173 4.34 -31.97 39.19
C VAL A 173 4.22 -31.29 37.86
N GLU A 174 3.78 -32.04 36.85
CA GLU A 174 3.51 -31.45 35.51
C GLU A 174 2.39 -30.43 35.60
N LYS A 175 2.63 -29.28 34.95
CA LYS A 175 1.70 -28.15 34.85
C LYS A 175 1.28 -27.92 33.44
N GLU A 176 -0.02 -27.98 33.17
CA GLU A 176 -0.57 -27.55 31.89
C GLU A 176 -0.49 -26.04 31.75
N MET A 177 -0.01 -25.60 30.58
CA MET A 177 0.18 -24.21 30.20
C MET A 177 -0.29 -24.00 28.78
N THR A 178 -0.71 -22.79 28.48
CA THR A 178 -1.06 -22.39 27.10
C THR A 178 -0.14 -21.28 26.66
N LEU A 179 0.56 -21.51 25.56
CA LEU A 179 1.34 -20.51 24.85
C LEU A 179 0.54 -20.01 23.66
N ARG A 180 0.35 -18.71 23.57
CA ARG A 180 -0.34 -18.04 22.47
C ARG A 180 0.60 -17.04 21.80
N ILE A 181 0.69 -17.10 20.46
CA ILE A 181 1.37 -16.10 19.64
C ILE A 181 0.32 -15.49 18.73
N SER A 182 0.22 -14.16 18.72
CA SER A 182 -0.82 -13.46 17.98
C SER A 182 -0.33 -12.14 17.40
N SER A 183 -0.93 -11.72 16.26
CA SER A 183 -0.76 -10.39 15.67
C SER A 183 -2.02 -10.04 14.88
N ALA A 184 -2.45 -8.79 14.88
CA ALA A 184 -3.57 -8.36 14.04
C ALA A 184 -3.19 -8.35 12.54
N LEU A 185 -1.94 -7.99 12.23
CA LEU A 185 -1.35 -8.10 10.89
C LEU A 185 0.14 -8.41 11.02
N GLY A 186 0.48 -9.69 11.10
CA GLY A 186 1.86 -10.15 11.23
C GLY A 186 2.58 -10.19 9.87
N LYS A 187 3.85 -9.81 9.85
CA LYS A 187 4.72 -10.06 8.69
C LYS A 187 4.82 -11.56 8.45
N ASN A 188 4.81 -11.98 7.19
CA ASN A 188 4.92 -13.39 6.83
C ASN A 188 6.36 -13.89 7.01
N TYR A 189 6.48 -15.07 7.65
CA TYR A 189 7.69 -15.85 7.77
C TYR A 189 7.38 -17.29 7.36
N GLU A 190 8.13 -17.82 6.40
CA GLU A 190 7.89 -19.18 5.88
C GLU A 190 8.41 -20.25 6.84
N HIS A 191 9.50 -19.95 7.56
CA HIS A 191 10.16 -20.90 8.45
C HIS A 191 10.38 -20.30 9.85
N ALA A 192 9.31 -19.96 10.54
CA ALA A 192 9.39 -19.53 11.94
C ALA A 192 9.55 -20.72 12.89
N ARG A 193 10.16 -20.50 14.06
CA ARG A 193 10.28 -21.49 15.11
C ARG A 193 10.15 -20.85 16.47
N ILE A 194 9.55 -21.57 17.42
CA ILE A 194 9.46 -21.16 18.82
C ILE A 194 10.56 -21.88 19.61
N ILE A 195 11.39 -21.10 20.30
CA ILE A 195 12.39 -21.60 21.24
C ILE A 195 12.20 -20.95 22.60
N ALA A 196 12.77 -21.53 23.65
CA ALA A 196 12.78 -20.92 24.97
C ALA A 196 14.13 -21.05 25.63
N GLU A 197 14.48 -20.04 26.43
CA GLU A 197 15.62 -20.01 27.32
C GLU A 197 15.10 -19.97 28.76
N ALA A 198 15.74 -20.68 29.67
CA ALA A 198 15.32 -20.70 31.08
C ALA A 198 16.46 -20.40 32.02
N THR A 199 16.19 -19.52 33.01
CA THR A 199 17.01 -19.37 34.21
C THR A 199 16.30 -20.08 35.36
N THR A 200 16.99 -20.99 36.04
CA THR A 200 16.42 -21.85 37.06
C THR A 200 17.05 -21.59 38.45
N PRO A 201 16.39 -21.90 39.54
CA PRO A 201 17.01 -21.88 40.85
C PRO A 201 18.15 -22.90 40.92
N SER A 202 19.14 -22.68 41.82
CA SER A 202 20.31 -23.56 41.93
C SER A 202 19.93 -25.03 42.11
N GLY A 203 20.39 -25.88 41.16
CA GLY A 203 20.09 -27.32 41.12
C GLY A 203 18.67 -27.65 40.62
N GLY A 204 17.90 -26.64 40.15
CA GLY A 204 16.62 -26.84 39.48
C GLY A 204 16.79 -27.06 38.00
N GLN A 205 15.81 -27.71 37.40
CA GLN A 205 15.64 -27.86 35.94
C GLN A 205 14.21 -27.57 35.56
N VAL A 206 13.98 -27.22 34.32
CA VAL A 206 12.64 -27.03 33.74
C VAL A 206 12.59 -27.63 32.36
N THR A 207 11.48 -28.25 32.02
CA THR A 207 11.13 -28.65 30.64
C THR A 207 9.78 -28.03 30.28
N LEU A 208 9.64 -27.61 29.04
CA LEU A 208 8.37 -27.14 28.47
C LEU A 208 8.09 -27.95 27.23
N LYS A 209 7.22 -28.93 27.34
CA LYS A 209 6.94 -29.88 26.29
C LYS A 209 5.63 -29.56 25.58
N GLY A 210 5.66 -29.46 24.26
CA GLY A 210 4.51 -29.29 23.39
C GLY A 210 4.49 -30.30 22.26
N THR A 211 3.30 -30.67 21.82
CA THR A 211 3.12 -31.57 20.67
C THR A 211 2.87 -30.73 19.42
N ASP A 212 3.60 -31.00 18.34
CA ASP A 212 3.43 -30.34 17.06
C ASP A 212 2.25 -30.93 16.24
N GLU A 213 2.06 -30.41 15.04
CA GLU A 213 1.00 -30.84 14.12
C GLU A 213 1.20 -32.28 13.62
N GLN A 214 2.43 -32.77 13.63
CA GLN A 214 2.80 -34.14 13.29
C GLN A 214 2.69 -35.10 14.48
N GLN A 215 2.18 -34.64 15.60
CA GLN A 215 2.05 -35.39 16.88
C GLN A 215 3.41 -35.78 17.51
N LEU A 216 4.46 -35.01 17.20
CA LEU A 216 5.78 -35.17 17.83
C LEU A 216 5.88 -34.23 19.04
N GLU A 217 6.38 -34.80 20.15
CA GLU A 217 6.64 -34.01 21.35
C GLU A 217 8.01 -33.31 21.27
N HIS A 218 8.01 -32.00 21.51
CA HIS A 218 9.18 -31.17 21.54
C HIS A 218 9.34 -30.49 22.90
N ASP A 219 10.54 -30.49 23.45
CA ASP A 219 10.91 -29.58 24.55
C ASP A 219 11.40 -28.29 23.95
N ILE A 220 10.63 -27.21 24.08
CA ILE A 220 10.94 -25.91 23.45
C ILE A 220 12.20 -25.26 24.01
N ILE A 221 12.68 -25.70 25.19
CA ILE A 221 13.94 -25.24 25.77
C ILE A 221 15.13 -25.94 25.11
N GLN A 222 15.03 -27.25 24.84
CA GLN A 222 16.13 -28.04 24.29
C GLN A 222 16.17 -28.08 22.76
N SER A 223 15.02 -28.19 22.13
CA SER A 223 14.92 -28.43 20.68
C SER A 223 14.08 -27.43 19.90
N GLY A 224 13.35 -26.55 20.59
CA GLY A 224 12.36 -25.67 19.98
C GLY A 224 11.11 -26.42 19.51
N TRP A 225 10.03 -25.69 19.22
CA TRP A 225 8.79 -26.20 18.67
C TRP A 225 8.69 -25.87 17.18
N GLY A 226 8.21 -26.81 16.39
CA GLY A 226 8.18 -26.82 14.94
C GLY A 226 9.10 -27.91 14.41
N ASP A 227 8.88 -28.33 13.18
CA ASP A 227 9.79 -29.27 12.52
C ASP A 227 11.19 -28.67 12.26
N ALA A 228 12.09 -29.41 11.67
CA ALA A 228 13.45 -28.94 11.41
C ALA A 228 13.50 -27.74 10.45
N SER A 229 12.48 -27.56 9.59
CA SER A 229 12.36 -26.44 8.66
C SER A 229 11.64 -25.23 9.27
N GLY A 230 10.87 -25.41 10.35
CA GLY A 230 10.00 -24.38 10.93
C GLY A 230 8.57 -24.49 10.44
N TYR A 231 7.78 -23.46 10.67
CA TYR A 231 6.39 -23.35 10.23
C TYR A 231 6.07 -21.96 9.72
N GLU A 232 5.08 -21.87 8.83
CA GLU A 232 4.63 -20.59 8.32
C GLU A 232 3.81 -19.84 9.38
N ILE A 233 4.12 -18.54 9.56
CA ILE A 233 3.35 -17.63 10.40
C ILE A 233 3.26 -16.26 9.72
N GLY A 234 2.08 -15.67 9.72
CA GLY A 234 1.88 -14.33 9.16
C GLY A 234 0.46 -14.09 8.66
N GLY A 235 0.25 -12.89 8.11
CA GLY A 235 -1.05 -12.49 7.59
C GLY A 235 -1.94 -11.79 8.62
N GLN A 236 -3.23 -11.74 8.31
CA GLN A 236 -4.22 -11.03 9.11
C GLN A 236 -4.79 -11.91 10.24
N ASN A 237 -4.95 -11.32 11.43
CA ASN A 237 -5.51 -12.02 12.61
C ASN A 237 -4.78 -13.32 12.94
N VAL A 238 -3.47 -13.25 12.94
CA VAL A 238 -2.61 -14.40 13.27
C VAL A 238 -2.88 -14.84 14.69
N GLU A 239 -3.13 -16.13 14.87
CA GLU A 239 -3.23 -16.77 16.18
C GLU A 239 -2.67 -18.19 16.12
N LYS A 240 -1.59 -18.44 16.88
CA LYS A 240 -1.03 -19.77 17.09
C LYS A 240 -1.13 -20.10 18.57
N VAL A 241 -1.82 -21.18 18.90
CA VAL A 241 -2.02 -21.64 20.28
C VAL A 241 -1.38 -23.01 20.44
N LEU A 242 -0.52 -23.14 21.45
CA LEU A 242 0.13 -24.39 21.80
C LEU A 242 -0.21 -24.77 23.24
N SER A 243 -0.59 -26.02 23.44
CA SER A 243 -0.68 -26.63 24.76
C SER A 243 0.68 -27.16 25.17
N LEU A 244 1.21 -26.65 26.29
CA LEU A 244 2.49 -27.02 26.82
C LEU A 244 2.31 -27.77 28.17
N ARG A 245 3.24 -28.66 28.46
CA ARG A 245 3.39 -29.28 29.77
C ARG A 245 4.72 -28.83 30.36
N GLY A 246 4.65 -28.09 31.47
CA GLY A 246 5.81 -27.60 32.20
C GLY A 246 6.13 -28.51 33.37
N LEU A 247 7.37 -28.96 33.50
CA LEU A 247 7.86 -29.68 34.67
C LEU A 247 8.99 -28.87 35.33
N PHE A 248 8.82 -28.51 36.60
CA PHE A 248 9.75 -27.72 37.40
C PHE A 248 10.29 -28.60 38.50
N THR A 249 11.58 -28.94 38.48
CA THR A 249 12.13 -29.99 39.36
C THR A 249 12.49 -29.49 40.73
N LYS A 250 12.33 -28.20 41.06
CA LYS A 250 12.66 -27.60 42.33
C LYS A 250 11.77 -26.41 42.64
N ALA A 251 11.40 -26.25 43.90
CA ALA A 251 10.74 -25.02 44.33
C ALA A 251 11.67 -23.82 44.21
N GLY A 252 11.08 -22.69 43.78
CA GLY A 252 11.80 -21.42 43.56
C GLY A 252 11.35 -20.65 42.36
N ALA A 253 12.04 -19.55 42.07
CA ALA A 253 11.75 -18.67 40.95
C ALA A 253 12.45 -19.16 39.69
N TYR A 254 11.68 -19.24 38.61
CA TYR A 254 12.13 -19.51 37.24
C TYR A 254 11.86 -18.30 36.37
N THR A 255 12.78 -18.00 35.48
CA THR A 255 12.57 -17.01 34.40
C THR A 255 12.65 -17.74 33.08
N ILE A 256 11.60 -17.62 32.24
CA ILE A 256 11.50 -18.27 30.96
C ILE A 256 11.35 -17.20 29.91
N LYS A 257 12.33 -17.07 28.99
CA LYS A 257 12.25 -16.22 27.80
C LYS A 257 11.77 -17.10 26.66
N ILE A 258 10.59 -16.82 26.10
CA ILE A 258 10.06 -17.45 24.89
C ILE A 258 10.40 -16.55 23.72
N ILE A 259 10.89 -17.13 22.64
CA ILE A 259 11.43 -16.43 21.48
C ILE A 259 10.81 -17.05 20.21
N LEU A 260 10.24 -16.22 19.35
CA LEU A 260 9.90 -16.57 17.97
C LEU A 260 11.08 -16.16 17.11
N ILE A 261 11.63 -17.08 16.32
CA ILE A 261 12.79 -16.84 15.44
C ILE A 261 12.43 -17.09 13.99
N ASP A 262 13.14 -16.38 13.07
CA ASP A 262 13.11 -16.59 11.64
C ASP A 262 14.33 -17.45 11.21
N ARG A 263 14.07 -18.66 10.75
CA ARG A 263 15.10 -19.61 10.34
C ARG A 263 15.77 -19.22 9.02
N ASP A 264 15.06 -18.50 8.17
CA ASP A 264 15.59 -18.02 6.88
C ASP A 264 16.63 -16.90 7.07
N SER A 265 16.52 -16.18 8.19
CA SER A 265 17.43 -15.09 8.55
C SER A 265 18.47 -15.50 9.63
N SER A 266 18.99 -16.72 9.56
CA SER A 266 19.99 -17.25 10.50
C SER A 266 19.51 -17.24 11.95
N ASP A 267 18.29 -17.69 12.19
CA ASP A 267 17.62 -17.74 13.51
C ASP A 267 17.47 -16.35 14.16
N ALA A 268 17.25 -15.30 13.35
CA ALA A 268 17.03 -13.96 13.87
C ALA A 268 15.78 -13.90 14.76
N GLU A 269 15.88 -13.20 15.87
CA GLU A 269 14.75 -12.98 16.79
C GLU A 269 13.70 -12.10 16.08
N ILE A 270 12.47 -12.62 15.96
CA ILE A 270 11.31 -11.87 15.49
C ILE A 270 10.72 -11.10 16.67
N VAL A 271 10.44 -11.81 17.75
CA VAL A 271 9.91 -11.26 19.01
C VAL A 271 10.26 -12.18 20.16
N SER A 272 10.43 -11.62 21.35
CA SER A 272 10.56 -12.41 22.57
C SER A 272 9.80 -11.82 23.72
N LYS A 273 9.46 -12.68 24.71
CA LYS A 273 8.85 -12.25 25.97
C LYS A 273 9.32 -13.12 27.12
N THR A 274 9.58 -12.47 28.24
CA THR A 274 10.07 -13.11 29.45
C THR A 274 8.94 -13.26 30.46
N PHE A 275 8.85 -14.45 31.07
CA PHE A 275 7.85 -14.82 32.07
C PHE A 275 8.54 -15.24 33.34
N SER A 276 8.02 -14.81 34.49
CA SER A 276 8.46 -15.25 35.79
C SER A 276 7.45 -16.26 36.37
N ILE A 277 7.92 -17.43 36.74
CA ILE A 277 7.11 -18.52 37.31
C ILE A 277 7.72 -18.92 38.66
N THR A 278 6.89 -19.01 39.67
CA THR A 278 7.33 -19.52 40.98
C THR A 278 6.77 -20.92 41.20
N ALA A 279 7.65 -21.91 41.31
CA ALA A 279 7.27 -23.27 41.72
C ALA A 279 7.27 -23.36 43.23
N LEU A 280 6.18 -23.84 43.81
CA LEU A 280 6.01 -24.11 45.23
C LEU A 280 6.54 -25.50 45.58
N PRO A 281 7.01 -25.72 46.81
CA PRO A 281 7.41 -27.06 47.26
C PRO A 281 6.22 -28.01 47.26
N GLU A 282 6.46 -29.28 46.97
CA GLU A 282 5.48 -30.35 47.14
C GLU A 282 5.06 -30.40 48.61
N GLN A 283 3.77 -30.23 48.86
CA GLN A 283 3.24 -30.39 50.22
C GLN A 283 3.28 -31.89 50.57
N THR A 284 4.27 -32.31 51.32
CA THR A 284 4.24 -33.61 51.97
C THR A 284 3.07 -33.59 52.96
N THR A 285 1.95 -34.20 52.59
CA THR A 285 0.91 -34.58 53.55
C THR A 285 1.54 -35.61 54.49
N GLY A 286 2.26 -35.12 55.46
CA GLY A 286 2.73 -35.92 56.58
C GLY A 286 1.50 -36.51 57.27
N ASN A 287 1.33 -37.82 57.12
CA ASN A 287 0.41 -38.59 57.92
C ASN A 287 0.96 -38.61 59.35
N GLY A 288 0.78 -37.49 60.01
CA GLY A 288 1.22 -37.24 61.41
C GLY A 288 0.01 -37.06 62.31
N SER A 289 -0.35 -38.17 62.96
CA SER A 289 -1.03 -38.31 64.24
C SER A 289 -1.52 -37.01 64.86
N ASN A 290 -2.80 -37.02 65.20
CA ASN A 290 -3.54 -36.22 66.16
C ASN A 290 -2.68 -35.42 67.14
N ASN A 291 -2.84 -34.09 67.14
CA ASN A 291 -2.91 -33.34 68.35
C ASN A 291 -3.87 -32.15 68.21
N ASN A 292 -4.91 -32.32 69.06
CA ASN A 292 -5.96 -31.35 69.32
C ASN A 292 -5.34 -30.06 69.89
N GLY A 293 -5.42 -28.96 69.16
CA GLY A 293 -4.96 -27.66 69.61
C GLY A 293 -5.86 -26.57 69.03
N ASN A 294 -6.85 -26.25 69.82
CA ASN A 294 -7.77 -25.13 69.72
C ASN A 294 -7.00 -23.81 69.56
N ILE A 295 -7.11 -23.09 68.47
CA ILE A 295 -6.74 -21.68 68.37
C ILE A 295 -7.88 -20.90 67.74
N VAL A 296 -8.33 -19.96 68.52
CA VAL A 296 -9.32 -18.93 68.40
C VAL A 296 -9.03 -18.05 67.17
N GLY A 297 -10.12 -17.60 66.51
CA GLY A 297 -10.09 -16.74 65.38
C GLY A 297 -9.53 -15.34 65.65
N ASP A 298 -9.14 -14.72 64.60
CA ASP A 298 -9.29 -13.26 64.45
C ASP A 298 -9.72 -12.91 63.03
N THR A 299 -10.90 -12.33 63.01
CA THR A 299 -11.59 -11.72 61.85
C THR A 299 -11.09 -10.30 61.70
N THR A 300 -10.58 -9.95 60.54
CA THR A 300 -10.59 -8.55 60.16
C THR A 300 -11.17 -8.41 58.75
N GLU A 301 -12.43 -7.96 58.76
CA GLU A 301 -13.09 -7.31 57.61
C GLU A 301 -12.28 -6.08 57.19
N ASN A 302 -12.21 -5.85 55.91
CA ASN A 302 -12.15 -4.49 55.44
C ASN A 302 -12.87 -4.30 54.10
N THR A 303 -13.81 -3.46 54.22
CA THR A 303 -14.87 -2.85 53.43
C THR A 303 -14.42 -2.16 52.13
N THR A 304 -15.18 -2.40 51.11
CA THR A 304 -15.76 -1.50 50.09
C THR A 304 -15.05 -0.19 49.70
N GLY A 305 -14.94 -0.02 48.39
CA GLY A 305 -14.82 1.25 47.73
C GLY A 305 -15.31 1.13 46.28
N GLU A 306 -16.63 1.38 46.07
CA GLU A 306 -17.20 1.70 44.79
C GLU A 306 -16.72 3.09 44.38
N GLU A 307 -16.26 3.25 43.16
CA GLU A 307 -16.13 4.57 42.55
C GLU A 307 -16.73 4.57 41.14
N ASN A 308 -17.78 5.40 41.04
CA ASN A 308 -18.57 5.72 39.85
C ASN A 308 -17.72 6.40 38.80
N LEU A 309 -17.84 5.97 37.55
CA LEU A 309 -17.47 6.74 36.35
C LEU A 309 -18.69 7.38 35.71
N PRO A 310 -18.62 8.64 35.31
CA PRO A 310 -19.72 9.29 34.59
C PRO A 310 -19.69 8.97 33.08
N MET A 311 -20.89 8.75 32.54
CA MET A 311 -21.18 8.75 31.10
C MET A 311 -20.93 10.15 30.52
N GLU A 312 -20.25 10.21 29.38
CA GLU A 312 -20.29 11.38 28.51
C GLU A 312 -21.04 11.06 27.21
N GLU A 313 -21.86 12.05 26.85
CA GLU A 313 -22.87 12.03 25.82
C GLU A 313 -22.32 12.05 24.39
N GLU A 314 -23.04 11.32 23.55
CA GLU A 314 -23.02 11.35 22.10
C GLU A 314 -23.41 12.75 21.56
N ASN A 315 -22.58 13.36 20.73
CA ASN A 315 -22.94 14.54 19.97
C ASN A 315 -22.78 14.27 18.46
N THR A 316 -23.92 13.97 17.87
CA THR A 316 -24.17 13.88 16.43
C THR A 316 -24.17 15.27 15.84
N VAL A 317 -23.27 15.56 14.90
CA VAL A 317 -23.42 16.71 13.99
C VAL A 317 -23.42 16.21 12.55
N GLN A 318 -24.63 16.17 11.99
CA GLN A 318 -24.87 16.14 10.55
C GLN A 318 -24.51 17.50 9.95
N ASN A 319 -23.76 17.53 8.88
CA ASN A 319 -23.76 18.65 7.96
C ASN A 319 -23.68 18.13 6.53
N GLU A 320 -24.85 18.05 5.89
CA GLU A 320 -25.01 17.97 4.44
C GLU A 320 -24.68 19.33 3.84
N GLN A 321 -23.72 19.38 2.95
CA GLN A 321 -23.62 20.42 1.93
C GLN A 321 -23.40 19.77 0.57
N THR A 322 -24.50 19.67 -0.16
CA THR A 322 -24.53 19.42 -1.60
C THR A 322 -24.10 20.69 -2.32
N GLU A 323 -22.90 20.69 -2.87
CA GLU A 323 -22.46 21.72 -3.81
C GLU A 323 -22.66 21.23 -5.25
N ASN A 324 -23.54 21.96 -5.98
CA ASN A 324 -23.80 21.79 -7.41
C ASN A 324 -22.56 22.16 -8.24
N LEU A 325 -21.95 21.19 -8.91
CA LEU A 325 -20.98 21.44 -9.97
C LEU A 325 -21.70 21.89 -11.25
N PRO A 326 -21.23 22.95 -11.93
CA PRO A 326 -21.75 23.31 -13.24
C PRO A 326 -21.24 22.31 -14.31
N GLN A 327 -22.17 21.56 -14.87
CA GLN A 327 -21.97 20.78 -16.09
C GLN A 327 -21.93 21.72 -17.28
N THR A 328 -20.74 22.04 -17.80
CA THR A 328 -20.48 22.25 -19.24
C THR A 328 -18.99 22.46 -19.46
N LEU A 329 -18.31 21.43 -19.94
CA LEU A 329 -16.98 21.54 -20.51
C LEU A 329 -17.09 22.13 -21.94
N PRO A 330 -16.26 23.11 -22.31
CA PRO A 330 -16.18 23.54 -23.69
C PRO A 330 -15.59 22.41 -24.56
N LYS A 331 -16.33 21.97 -25.56
CA LYS A 331 -15.84 21.08 -26.62
C LYS A 331 -14.84 21.84 -27.46
N THR A 332 -13.56 21.77 -27.18
CA THR A 332 -12.49 22.15 -28.10
C THR A 332 -11.97 20.92 -28.83
N GLY A 333 -12.85 20.27 -29.57
CA GLY A 333 -12.47 19.34 -30.60
C GLY A 333 -12.14 20.16 -31.84
N ARG A 334 -10.87 20.33 -32.17
CA ARG A 334 -10.43 20.92 -33.42
C ARG A 334 -10.81 19.91 -34.51
N ASN A 335 -11.94 20.21 -35.25
CA ASN A 335 -12.42 19.38 -36.35
C ASN A 335 -11.43 19.49 -37.54
N ILE A 336 -10.44 18.63 -37.57
CA ILE A 336 -9.50 18.44 -38.71
C ILE A 336 -10.24 17.96 -39.97
N PHE A 337 -11.50 17.48 -39.83
CA PHE A 337 -12.32 17.00 -40.96
C PHE A 337 -12.93 18.10 -41.81
N ILE A 338 -13.03 19.36 -41.38
CA ILE A 338 -13.67 20.44 -42.15
C ILE A 338 -12.91 20.76 -43.44
N PRO A 339 -11.57 20.86 -43.47
CA PRO A 339 -10.88 21.17 -44.74
C PRO A 339 -10.96 20.01 -45.75
N ILE A 340 -10.97 18.75 -45.28
CA ILE A 340 -11.05 17.59 -46.20
C ILE A 340 -12.43 17.50 -46.85
N VAL A 341 -13.51 17.75 -46.13
CA VAL A 341 -14.87 17.75 -46.66
C VAL A 341 -15.06 18.86 -47.70
N VAL A 342 -14.54 20.05 -47.45
CA VAL A 342 -14.61 21.17 -48.40
C VAL A 342 -13.86 20.87 -49.71
N VAL A 343 -12.70 20.22 -49.64
CA VAL A 343 -11.93 19.82 -50.82
C VAL A 343 -12.67 18.75 -51.63
N ILE A 344 -13.27 17.76 -50.96
CA ILE A 344 -14.06 16.70 -51.66
C ILE A 344 -15.28 17.31 -52.36
N ILE A 345 -16.00 18.23 -51.73
CA ILE A 345 -17.16 18.91 -52.34
C ILE A 345 -16.73 19.75 -53.57
N ALA A 346 -15.60 20.43 -53.50
CA ALA A 346 -15.06 21.20 -54.62
C ALA A 346 -14.70 20.30 -55.83
N ILE A 347 -14.05 19.16 -55.57
CA ILE A 347 -13.68 18.20 -56.63
C ILE A 347 -14.90 17.56 -57.27
N THR A 348 -15.90 17.14 -56.49
CA THR A 348 -17.14 16.56 -57.04
C THR A 348 -17.95 17.57 -57.83
N SER A 349 -17.99 18.83 -57.44
CA SER A 349 -18.64 19.90 -58.17
C SER A 349 -17.97 20.16 -59.55
N ILE A 350 -16.64 20.13 -59.61
CA ILE A 350 -15.87 20.28 -60.83
C ILE A 350 -16.13 19.13 -61.84
N ILE A 351 -16.16 17.90 -61.34
CA ILE A 351 -16.45 16.70 -62.11
C ILE A 351 -17.87 16.76 -62.71
N ALA A 352 -18.85 17.19 -61.89
CA ALA A 352 -20.25 17.33 -62.34
C ALA A 352 -20.43 18.39 -63.47
N VAL A 353 -19.71 19.52 -63.35
CA VAL A 353 -19.71 20.56 -64.36
C VAL A 353 -19.04 20.09 -65.69
N MET A 354 -17.93 19.33 -65.58
CA MET A 354 -17.26 18.76 -66.72
C MET A 354 -18.10 17.71 -67.45
N LYS A 355 -18.82 16.84 -66.70
CA LYS A 355 -19.71 15.82 -67.28
C LYS A 355 -20.91 16.44 -68.01
N ARG A 356 -21.45 17.56 -67.51
CA ARG A 356 -22.58 18.29 -68.15
C ARG A 356 -22.18 19.03 -69.42
N LYS A 357 -20.89 19.23 -69.71
CA LYS A 357 -20.40 19.93 -70.88
C LYS A 357 -20.00 19.01 -72.03
N ASN A 358 -19.91 17.70 -71.75
CA ASN A 358 -19.58 16.65 -72.75
C ASN A 358 -20.80 15.79 -73.11
N SER A 359 -21.98 16.13 -72.62
CA SER A 359 -23.29 15.60 -73.01
C SER A 359 -24.08 16.68 -73.73
#